data_23a9b2187482dac3c6836a8dea87b6bd
#
_entry.id   23a9b2187482dac3c6836a8dea87b6bd
#
_cell.length_a   1.000
_cell.length_b   1.000
_cell.length_c   1.000
_cell.angle_alpha   90.00
_cell.angle_beta   90.00
_cell.angle_gamma   90.00
#
_symmetry.space_group_name_H-M   'P 1'
#
loop_
_entity.id
_entity.type
_entity.pdbx_description
1 polymer ?
#
loop_
_entity_poly.entity_id
_entity_poly.type
_entity_poly.pdbx_seq_one_letter_code
_entity_poly.pdbx_strand_id
1 'polypeptide(L)'
;SWSSEPQVQQTATPATSTPEPTAMSGQTGPRLKDVGGLKEQLQILREMVEIPLKRPELLAKLGLEPPRGVLLVGSPGTGKTLTARALAESLGVNYIAIVGPEIIGKYYGEAEARLRQVFEKAAKSAPCLVFIDEIDALVPNRAAVEGEVEKRLVAQMLGLMDGFAAQKGMVVLAATNRPEAIDPALRRPGRFDREVIFKVPDREGRREILAIHTRDMPLDADVDLDALADQTLGFVGADLRGLCQAAAYAALRRQVPDLGSPVPESLTVSASDFQLALQQVKPAVLRSVEIESPQVSWEQIGGLGQAKQILQEAIEGSLLHPELYEQAQAQAPKGVLLSGPPGTGKTLLAKAIASQAKANFIAVSGPELLSKWVGSSEQAVRELFARARQCAPCVVFIDEIDTLAPARGSYSGDSGVSDRVLGQLLSELDGIRPSQGVLLVAATNRKASLDPALTRAGRLELHLSVELPDQAGRREILAVHNRTRPLAADVDLNNWAERTEGWSGADLALLSNRAAIAAIRRHRAGAVPVSGTESVVVEAKTLLIQQADFLQAFEELHRQRQSG
;
A
#
# COMPACT_ATOMS: atom_id res chain seq x y z
N SER A 1 -74.87 37.08 1.97
CA SER A 1 -74.26 36.49 0.79
C SER A 1 -72.74 36.26 1.04
N TRP A 2 -72.38 34.98 1.10
CA TRP A 2 -71.14 34.38 0.59
C TRP A 2 -69.89 34.66 1.41
N SER A 3 -69.02 33.71 1.77
CA SER A 3 -68.89 32.24 1.62
C SER A 3 -67.97 31.71 2.69
N SER A 4 -68.24 30.51 3.09
CA SER A 4 -67.47 29.68 3.99
C SER A 4 -66.18 29.15 3.31
N GLU A 5 -65.02 29.35 3.94
CA GLU A 5 -63.79 28.59 3.65
C GLU A 5 -63.62 27.49 4.73
N PRO A 6 -63.18 26.28 4.34
CA PRO A 6 -63.03 25.20 5.29
C PRO A 6 -61.67 25.30 5.98
N GLN A 7 -61.71 25.18 7.31
CA GLN A 7 -60.53 24.98 8.17
C GLN A 7 -59.84 23.65 7.86
N VAL A 8 -58.60 23.72 7.41
CA VAL A 8 -57.72 22.59 7.31
C VAL A 8 -57.19 22.26 8.72
N GLN A 9 -57.62 21.14 9.24
CA GLN A 9 -57.01 20.55 10.42
C GLN A 9 -55.55 20.17 10.12
N GLN A 10 -54.59 20.81 10.81
CA GLN A 10 -53.23 20.39 10.89
C GLN A 10 -53.14 19.12 11.74
N THR A 11 -52.98 17.98 11.08
CA THR A 11 -52.58 16.74 11.70
C THR A 11 -51.11 16.86 12.09
N ALA A 12 -50.84 16.83 13.38
CA ALA A 12 -49.49 16.76 13.96
C ALA A 12 -48.79 15.49 13.45
N THR A 13 -47.72 15.65 12.72
CA THR A 13 -46.78 14.59 12.33
C THR A 13 -45.98 14.17 13.59
N PRO A 14 -45.83 12.87 13.89
CA PRO A 14 -45.10 12.45 15.06
C PRO A 14 -43.61 12.78 14.87
N ALA A 15 -43.01 13.32 15.90
CA ALA A 15 -41.59 13.63 16.02
C ALA A 15 -40.75 12.41 15.63
N THR A 16 -39.91 12.56 14.62
CA THR A 16 -38.88 11.59 14.25
C THR A 16 -37.91 11.41 15.41
N SER A 17 -37.97 10.28 16.03
CA SER A 17 -37.03 9.85 17.09
C SER A 17 -35.63 9.87 16.53
N THR A 18 -34.77 10.65 17.15
CA THR A 18 -33.32 10.65 16.99
C THR A 18 -32.78 9.23 17.22
N PRO A 19 -31.91 8.67 16.37
CA PRO A 19 -31.29 7.39 16.65
C PRO A 19 -30.44 7.53 17.91
N GLU A 20 -30.81 6.85 18.97
CA GLU A 20 -29.98 6.67 20.16
C GLU A 20 -28.69 5.96 19.80
N PRO A 21 -27.54 6.29 20.41
CA PRO A 21 -26.33 5.52 20.26
C PRO A 21 -26.59 4.09 20.70
N THR A 22 -26.52 3.17 19.79
CA THR A 22 -26.92 1.77 19.92
C THR A 22 -26.05 1.06 20.95
N ALA A 23 -26.56 0.86 22.13
CA ALA A 23 -26.09 -0.20 23.03
C ALA A 23 -26.59 -1.52 22.44
N MET A 24 -25.75 -2.21 21.63
CA MET A 24 -26.11 -3.49 21.03
C MET A 24 -26.00 -4.60 22.08
N SER A 25 -27.09 -4.89 22.74
CA SER A 25 -27.31 -6.15 23.47
C SER A 25 -28.06 -7.10 22.53
N GLY A 26 -27.39 -8.18 22.11
CA GLY A 26 -28.10 -9.30 21.48
C GLY A 26 -27.61 -9.88 20.15
N GLN A 27 -26.54 -9.38 19.56
CA GLN A 27 -25.84 -10.11 18.47
C GLN A 27 -24.47 -10.53 18.97
N THR A 28 -24.10 -11.79 18.79
CA THR A 28 -22.73 -12.29 19.06
C THR A 28 -21.74 -11.44 18.30
N GLY A 29 -21.07 -10.52 18.99
CA GLY A 29 -20.06 -9.63 18.44
C GLY A 29 -18.83 -10.40 17.92
N PRO A 30 -17.93 -9.76 17.15
CA PRO A 30 -16.71 -10.39 16.68
C PRO A 30 -15.85 -10.84 17.86
N ARG A 31 -15.42 -12.09 17.85
CA ARG A 31 -14.57 -12.67 18.90
C ARG A 31 -13.10 -12.51 18.53
N LEU A 32 -12.19 -12.63 19.49
CA LEU A 32 -10.74 -12.56 19.24
C LEU A 32 -10.26 -13.60 18.22
N LYS A 33 -10.95 -14.74 18.10
CA LYS A 33 -10.67 -15.76 17.07
C LYS A 33 -11.00 -15.30 15.63
N ASP A 34 -11.71 -14.20 15.48
CA ASP A 34 -12.08 -13.62 14.18
C ASP A 34 -11.10 -12.51 13.76
N VAL A 35 -10.05 -12.28 14.57
CA VAL A 35 -8.97 -11.33 14.30
C VAL A 35 -7.71 -12.12 13.95
N GLY A 36 -7.24 -12.01 12.70
CA GLY A 36 -6.04 -12.67 12.22
C GLY A 36 -4.89 -11.69 11.95
N GLY A 37 -3.66 -12.18 12.04
CA GLY A 37 -2.46 -11.41 11.69
C GLY A 37 -2.09 -10.27 12.65
N LEU A 38 -2.68 -10.22 13.86
CA LEU A 38 -2.50 -9.13 14.83
C LEU A 38 -2.15 -9.64 16.24
N LYS A 39 -1.42 -10.76 16.33
CA LYS A 39 -1.08 -11.41 17.61
C LYS A 39 -0.34 -10.48 18.57
N GLU A 40 0.69 -9.80 18.05
CA GLU A 40 1.50 -8.85 18.82
C GLU A 40 0.65 -7.66 19.33
N GLN A 41 -0.15 -7.07 18.44
CA GLN A 41 -1.03 -5.94 18.77
C GLN A 41 -2.08 -6.34 19.81
N LEU A 42 -2.67 -7.53 19.69
CA LEU A 42 -3.62 -8.06 20.66
C LEU A 42 -2.99 -8.27 22.02
N GLN A 43 -1.76 -8.77 22.09
CA GLN A 43 -1.05 -8.94 23.35
C GLN A 43 -0.80 -7.60 24.02
N ILE A 44 -0.27 -6.62 23.29
CA ILE A 44 -0.04 -5.27 23.80
C ILE A 44 -1.34 -4.63 24.30
N LEU A 45 -2.42 -4.73 23.50
CA LEU A 45 -3.72 -4.17 23.88
C LEU A 45 -4.34 -4.86 25.10
N ARG A 46 -4.15 -6.17 25.25
CA ARG A 46 -4.59 -6.88 26.46
C ARG A 46 -3.90 -6.30 27.70
N GLU A 47 -2.61 -6.12 27.67
CA GLU A 47 -1.87 -5.55 28.80
C GLU A 47 -2.31 -4.11 29.11
N MET A 48 -2.53 -3.28 28.08
CA MET A 48 -2.88 -1.88 28.23
C MET A 48 -4.36 -1.63 28.56
N VAL A 49 -5.25 -2.55 28.23
CA VAL A 49 -6.70 -2.38 28.39
C VAL A 49 -7.25 -3.31 29.47
N GLU A 50 -6.87 -4.59 29.45
CA GLU A 50 -7.42 -5.60 30.36
C GLU A 50 -7.00 -5.33 31.81
N ILE A 51 -5.71 -5.06 32.05
CA ILE A 51 -5.21 -4.83 33.41
C ILE A 51 -5.87 -3.59 34.05
N PRO A 52 -5.91 -2.42 33.40
CA PRO A 52 -6.58 -1.26 33.95
C PRO A 52 -8.07 -1.43 34.21
N LEU A 53 -8.76 -2.19 33.37
CA LEU A 53 -10.23 -2.40 33.50
C LEU A 53 -10.61 -3.49 34.52
N LYS A 54 -9.84 -4.60 34.56
CA LYS A 54 -10.17 -5.76 35.40
C LYS A 54 -9.39 -5.86 36.71
N ARG A 55 -8.12 -5.42 36.70
CA ARG A 55 -7.20 -5.59 37.84
C ARG A 55 -6.39 -4.32 38.10
N PRO A 56 -7.04 -3.14 38.28
CA PRO A 56 -6.36 -1.87 38.53
C PRO A 56 -5.48 -1.91 39.80
N GLU A 57 -5.80 -2.78 40.75
CA GLU A 57 -5.05 -2.97 41.99
C GLU A 57 -3.59 -3.47 41.72
N LEU A 58 -3.35 -4.18 40.63
CA LEU A 58 -2.01 -4.66 40.29
C LEU A 58 -1.08 -3.49 39.89
N LEU A 59 -1.62 -2.54 39.14
CA LEU A 59 -0.88 -1.32 38.76
C LEU A 59 -0.57 -0.45 39.97
N ALA A 60 -1.57 -0.29 40.86
CA ALA A 60 -1.40 0.48 42.07
C ALA A 60 -0.33 -0.11 43.00
N LYS A 61 -0.24 -1.45 43.12
CA LYS A 61 0.81 -2.13 43.89
C LYS A 61 2.22 -1.89 43.35
N LEU A 62 2.34 -1.67 42.01
CA LEU A 62 3.61 -1.37 41.36
C LEU A 62 3.90 0.13 41.28
N GLY A 63 3.01 0.99 41.79
CA GLY A 63 3.13 2.43 41.68
C GLY A 63 2.98 2.96 40.26
N LEU A 64 2.32 2.19 39.40
CA LEU A 64 2.09 2.55 37.99
C LEU A 64 0.72 3.21 37.82
N GLU A 65 0.68 4.29 37.05
CA GLU A 65 -0.57 4.88 36.59
C GLU A 65 -1.08 4.06 35.37
N PRO A 66 -2.39 3.73 35.34
CA PRO A 66 -2.97 3.08 34.16
C PRO A 66 -2.96 4.01 32.96
N PRO A 67 -2.72 3.49 31.74
CA PRO A 67 -2.88 4.28 30.52
C PRO A 67 -4.34 4.73 30.42
N ARG A 68 -4.55 6.00 30.13
CA ARG A 68 -5.89 6.60 29.98
C ARG A 68 -6.41 6.44 28.56
N GLY A 69 -5.51 6.52 27.57
CA GLY A 69 -5.82 6.40 26.17
C GLY A 69 -4.75 5.68 25.40
N VAL A 70 -5.16 4.89 24.42
CA VAL A 70 -4.27 4.20 23.48
C VAL A 70 -4.66 4.58 22.06
N LEU A 71 -3.68 4.98 21.26
CA LEU A 71 -3.87 5.35 19.88
C LEU A 71 -3.55 4.17 18.96
N LEU A 72 -4.54 3.72 18.18
CA LEU A 72 -4.37 2.69 17.16
C LEU A 72 -4.05 3.36 15.82
N VAL A 73 -2.86 3.15 15.33
CA VAL A 73 -2.35 3.78 14.11
C VAL A 73 -2.18 2.74 13.02
N GLY A 74 -2.67 3.00 11.82
CA GLY A 74 -2.46 2.11 10.67
C GLY A 74 -3.38 2.42 9.50
N SER A 75 -3.08 1.83 8.36
CA SER A 75 -3.86 1.99 7.13
C SER A 75 -5.34 1.58 7.30
N PRO A 76 -6.25 2.11 6.46
CA PRO A 76 -7.64 1.67 6.46
C PRO A 76 -7.74 0.17 6.21
N GLY A 77 -8.68 -0.50 6.87
CA GLY A 77 -8.92 -1.94 6.67
C GLY A 77 -7.95 -2.89 7.35
N THR A 78 -7.01 -2.40 8.19
CA THR A 78 -6.06 -3.24 8.95
C THR A 78 -6.67 -3.87 10.21
N GLY A 79 -7.95 -3.63 10.50
CA GLY A 79 -8.66 -4.31 11.59
C GLY A 79 -8.71 -3.55 12.92
N LYS A 80 -8.38 -2.25 12.97
CA LYS A 80 -8.39 -1.43 14.20
C LYS A 80 -9.75 -1.49 14.94
N THR A 81 -10.82 -1.18 14.22
CA THR A 81 -12.21 -1.19 14.76
C THR A 81 -12.66 -2.59 15.16
N LEU A 82 -12.33 -3.60 14.34
CA LEU A 82 -12.64 -5.01 14.62
C LEU A 82 -11.94 -5.48 15.90
N THR A 83 -10.66 -5.14 16.06
CA THR A 83 -9.86 -5.52 17.23
C THR A 83 -10.38 -4.87 18.51
N ALA A 84 -10.72 -3.58 18.49
CA ALA A 84 -11.28 -2.88 19.65
C ALA A 84 -12.60 -3.53 20.11
N ARG A 85 -13.49 -3.86 19.17
CA ARG A 85 -14.77 -4.51 19.46
C ARG A 85 -14.60 -5.94 19.98
N ALA A 86 -13.73 -6.73 19.33
CA ALA A 86 -13.44 -8.10 19.76
C ALA A 86 -12.80 -8.16 21.14
N LEU A 87 -11.96 -7.17 21.46
CA LEU A 87 -11.34 -7.04 22.77
C LEU A 87 -12.39 -6.75 23.84
N ALA A 88 -13.27 -5.77 23.63
CA ALA A 88 -14.34 -5.44 24.57
C ALA A 88 -15.28 -6.63 24.84
N GLU A 89 -15.66 -7.36 23.79
CA GLU A 89 -16.47 -8.58 23.88
C GLU A 89 -15.76 -9.67 24.70
N SER A 90 -14.47 -9.90 24.42
CA SER A 90 -13.66 -10.88 25.17
C SER A 90 -13.49 -10.52 26.65
N LEU A 91 -13.42 -9.22 26.95
CA LEU A 91 -13.29 -8.73 28.32
C LEU A 91 -14.65 -8.69 29.08
N GLY A 92 -15.77 -8.77 28.37
CA GLY A 92 -17.10 -8.63 28.95
C GLY A 92 -17.35 -7.24 29.55
N VAL A 93 -16.74 -6.19 28.97
CA VAL A 93 -16.90 -4.80 29.39
C VAL A 93 -17.86 -4.06 28.49
N ASN A 94 -18.44 -2.98 28.96
CA ASN A 94 -19.27 -2.11 28.14
C ASN A 94 -18.45 -1.47 27.03
N TYR A 95 -19.03 -1.37 25.83
CA TYR A 95 -18.39 -0.83 24.66
C TYR A 95 -19.20 0.31 24.07
N ILE A 96 -18.59 1.47 23.94
CA ILE A 96 -19.19 2.64 23.30
C ILE A 96 -18.28 3.07 22.16
N ALA A 97 -18.81 3.00 20.94
CA ALA A 97 -18.10 3.43 19.72
C ALA A 97 -18.67 4.75 19.21
N ILE A 98 -17.80 5.64 18.79
CA ILE A 98 -18.12 6.87 18.08
C ILE A 98 -17.21 6.99 16.84
N VAL A 99 -17.75 7.58 15.79
CA VAL A 99 -17.02 7.87 14.55
C VAL A 99 -16.85 9.38 14.46
N GLY A 100 -15.60 9.84 14.28
CA GLY A 100 -15.27 11.27 14.28
C GLY A 100 -16.17 12.13 13.40
N PRO A 101 -16.32 11.83 12.10
CA PRO A 101 -17.19 12.56 11.19
C PRO A 101 -18.67 12.63 11.61
N GLU A 102 -19.20 11.62 12.32
CA GLU A 102 -20.60 11.61 12.77
C GLU A 102 -20.86 12.62 13.90
N ILE A 103 -19.86 12.93 14.70
CA ILE A 103 -19.95 13.94 15.75
C ILE A 103 -20.03 15.34 15.15
N ILE A 104 -19.26 15.59 14.07
CA ILE A 104 -19.16 16.90 13.42
C ILE A 104 -20.33 17.16 12.47
N GLY A 105 -20.90 16.09 11.85
CA GLY A 105 -21.62 16.15 10.59
C GLY A 105 -23.08 16.64 10.62
N LYS A 106 -23.73 16.95 11.76
CA LYS A 106 -25.16 17.32 11.73
C LYS A 106 -25.52 18.73 12.19
N TYR A 107 -24.85 19.30 13.18
CA TYR A 107 -25.14 20.68 13.63
C TYR A 107 -23.87 21.30 14.24
N TYR A 108 -23.40 22.39 13.65
CA TYR A 108 -22.37 23.26 14.21
C TYR A 108 -22.82 23.77 15.58
N GLY A 109 -22.18 23.32 16.68
CA GLY A 109 -22.49 23.72 18.06
C GLY A 109 -22.92 22.59 19.01
N GLU A 110 -23.39 21.45 18.51
CA GLU A 110 -23.81 20.31 19.34
C GLU A 110 -22.70 19.25 19.54
N ALA A 111 -21.62 19.34 18.74
CA ALA A 111 -20.55 18.34 18.75
C ALA A 111 -19.85 18.22 20.11
N GLU A 112 -19.60 19.34 20.77
CA GLU A 112 -18.99 19.39 22.11
C GLU A 112 -19.89 18.74 23.18
N ALA A 113 -21.20 19.03 23.13
CA ALA A 113 -22.17 18.45 24.05
C ALA A 113 -22.32 16.94 23.85
N ARG A 114 -22.36 16.48 22.60
CA ARG A 114 -22.41 15.04 22.29
C ARG A 114 -21.18 14.30 22.78
N LEU A 115 -20.00 14.85 22.53
CA LEU A 115 -18.77 14.25 23.00
C LEU A 115 -18.76 14.12 24.52
N ARG A 116 -19.19 15.16 25.24
CA ARG A 116 -19.35 15.13 26.72
C ARG A 116 -20.34 14.05 27.16
N GLN A 117 -21.50 13.95 26.53
CA GLN A 117 -22.53 12.94 26.86
C GLN A 117 -21.99 11.50 26.70
N VAL A 118 -21.17 11.25 25.66
CA VAL A 118 -20.54 9.93 25.46
C VAL A 118 -19.64 9.57 26.66
N PHE A 119 -18.78 10.50 27.08
CA PHE A 119 -17.87 10.28 28.20
C PHE A 119 -18.62 10.15 29.55
N GLU A 120 -19.68 10.92 29.77
CA GLU A 120 -20.56 10.78 30.95
C GLU A 120 -21.27 9.42 30.96
N LYS A 121 -21.77 8.97 29.80
CA LYS A 121 -22.39 7.64 29.68
C LYS A 121 -21.38 6.53 29.96
N ALA A 122 -20.17 6.66 29.42
CA ALA A 122 -19.08 5.71 29.64
C ALA A 122 -18.69 5.62 31.12
N ALA A 123 -18.56 6.76 31.79
CA ALA A 123 -18.27 6.81 33.23
C ALA A 123 -19.35 6.13 34.10
N LYS A 124 -20.62 6.30 33.73
CA LYS A 124 -21.76 5.64 34.43
C LYS A 124 -21.83 4.15 34.17
N SER A 125 -21.30 3.66 33.06
CA SER A 125 -21.32 2.26 32.65
C SER A 125 -19.99 1.54 32.88
N ALA A 126 -19.13 2.02 33.75
CA ALA A 126 -17.86 1.38 34.07
C ALA A 126 -18.03 -0.06 34.61
N PRO A 127 -17.17 -1.04 34.25
CA PRO A 127 -16.02 -0.92 33.37
C PRO A 127 -16.43 -0.75 31.90
N CYS A 128 -15.86 0.26 31.24
CA CYS A 128 -16.22 0.65 29.87
C CYS A 128 -15.01 0.91 28.99
N LEU A 129 -15.06 0.42 27.75
CA LEU A 129 -14.14 0.73 26.69
C LEU A 129 -14.80 1.72 25.72
N VAL A 130 -14.24 2.92 25.62
CA VAL A 130 -14.67 3.93 24.63
C VAL A 130 -13.79 3.79 23.41
N PHE A 131 -14.37 3.64 22.25
CA PHE A 131 -13.65 3.58 20.98
C PHE A 131 -14.02 4.78 20.10
N ILE A 132 -13.01 5.50 19.64
CA ILE A 132 -13.14 6.67 18.77
C ILE A 132 -12.50 6.34 17.43
N ASP A 133 -13.31 6.12 16.40
CA ASP A 133 -12.80 5.91 15.05
C ASP A 133 -12.61 7.25 14.33
N GLU A 134 -11.58 7.31 13.46
CA GLU A 134 -11.23 8.52 12.72
C GLU A 134 -11.08 9.76 13.62
N ILE A 135 -10.30 9.62 14.70
CA ILE A 135 -10.12 10.68 15.69
C ILE A 135 -9.47 11.94 15.09
N ASP A 136 -8.70 11.81 14.01
CA ASP A 136 -8.09 12.92 13.27
C ASP A 136 -9.13 13.89 12.68
N ALA A 137 -10.37 13.42 12.44
CA ALA A 137 -11.48 14.30 12.06
C ALA A 137 -11.96 15.16 13.24
N LEU A 138 -12.00 14.60 14.47
CA LEU A 138 -12.47 15.32 15.67
C LEU A 138 -11.46 16.33 16.21
N VAL A 139 -10.18 15.96 16.15
CA VAL A 139 -9.11 16.70 16.84
C VAL A 139 -7.93 16.95 15.91
N PRO A 140 -8.16 17.68 14.83
CA PRO A 140 -7.11 18.00 13.87
C PRO A 140 -6.06 18.92 14.52
N ASN A 141 -4.86 18.91 13.94
CA ASN A 141 -3.77 19.78 14.39
C ASN A 141 -4.18 21.26 14.26
N ARG A 142 -4.22 21.96 15.40
CA ARG A 142 -4.63 23.38 15.48
C ARG A 142 -3.78 24.33 14.65
N ALA A 143 -2.54 23.96 14.32
CA ALA A 143 -1.68 24.76 13.44
C ALA A 143 -2.07 24.64 11.96
N ALA A 144 -2.81 23.61 11.57
CA ALA A 144 -3.23 23.33 10.19
C ALA A 144 -4.69 23.72 9.90
N VAL A 145 -5.45 24.15 10.92
CA VAL A 145 -6.90 24.43 10.81
C VAL A 145 -7.20 25.87 11.24
N GLU A 146 -7.94 26.59 10.40
CA GLU A 146 -8.37 27.98 10.67
C GLU A 146 -9.70 28.06 11.44
N GLY A 147 -10.50 26.97 11.49
CA GLY A 147 -11.82 26.92 12.12
C GLY A 147 -11.81 27.04 13.64
N GLU A 148 -12.66 27.90 14.22
CA GLU A 148 -12.81 28.01 15.67
C GLU A 148 -13.49 26.80 16.31
N VAL A 149 -14.35 26.11 15.55
CA VAL A 149 -15.10 24.94 16.03
C VAL A 149 -14.18 23.76 16.31
N GLU A 150 -13.25 23.51 15.38
CA GLU A 150 -12.26 22.45 15.52
C GLU A 150 -11.33 22.73 16.71
N LYS A 151 -10.94 23.98 16.93
CA LYS A 151 -10.14 24.38 18.10
C LYS A 151 -10.87 24.13 19.43
N ARG A 152 -12.18 24.35 19.46
CA ARG A 152 -13.03 24.07 20.64
C ARG A 152 -13.18 22.57 20.88
N LEU A 153 -13.38 21.77 19.83
CA LEU A 153 -13.44 20.30 19.95
C LEU A 153 -12.15 19.71 20.49
N VAL A 154 -11.00 20.21 20.01
CA VAL A 154 -9.68 19.82 20.55
C VAL A 154 -9.59 20.17 22.04
N ALA A 155 -9.97 21.39 22.44
CA ALA A 155 -9.94 21.82 23.84
C ALA A 155 -10.90 20.97 24.70
N GLN A 156 -12.09 20.66 24.19
CA GLN A 156 -13.06 19.80 24.87
C GLN A 156 -12.52 18.38 25.06
N MET A 157 -11.93 17.76 24.01
CA MET A 157 -11.32 16.44 24.10
C MET A 157 -10.19 16.39 25.12
N LEU A 158 -9.33 17.41 25.14
CA LEU A 158 -8.27 17.53 26.14
C LEU A 158 -8.83 17.55 27.56
N GLY A 159 -9.88 18.35 27.79
CA GLY A 159 -10.56 18.43 29.10
C GLY A 159 -11.23 17.11 29.50
N LEU A 160 -11.84 16.40 28.54
CA LEU A 160 -12.45 15.08 28.77
C LEU A 160 -11.42 14.00 29.09
N MET A 161 -10.29 13.98 28.39
CA MET A 161 -9.20 13.05 28.67
C MET A 161 -8.58 13.31 30.04
N ASP A 162 -8.41 14.57 30.43
CA ASP A 162 -7.86 14.93 31.74
C ASP A 162 -8.85 14.65 32.89
N GLY A 163 -10.16 14.83 32.66
CA GLY A 163 -11.21 14.69 33.65
C GLY A 163 -11.80 13.27 33.76
N PHE A 164 -12.47 12.81 32.70
CA PHE A 164 -13.20 11.55 32.73
C PHE A 164 -12.35 10.32 32.53
N ALA A 165 -11.35 10.38 31.64
CA ALA A 165 -10.47 9.24 31.41
C ALA A 165 -9.55 8.93 32.61
N ALA A 166 -9.46 9.87 33.58
CA ALA A 166 -8.81 9.63 34.85
C ALA A 166 -9.64 8.81 35.82
N GLN A 167 -10.94 8.57 35.54
CA GLN A 167 -11.81 7.76 36.40
C GLN A 167 -11.45 6.29 36.29
N LYS A 168 -11.50 5.58 37.41
CA LYS A 168 -11.23 4.14 37.45
C LYS A 168 -12.29 3.39 36.63
N GLY A 169 -11.84 2.44 35.83
CA GLY A 169 -12.71 1.57 35.05
C GLY A 169 -13.11 2.09 33.66
N MET A 170 -12.41 3.11 33.15
CA MET A 170 -12.59 3.57 31.79
C MET A 170 -11.24 3.63 31.03
N VAL A 171 -11.21 3.11 29.82
CA VAL A 171 -10.09 3.22 28.89
C VAL A 171 -10.61 3.73 27.54
N VAL A 172 -9.88 4.64 26.92
CA VAL A 172 -10.23 5.19 25.62
C VAL A 172 -9.27 4.63 24.57
N LEU A 173 -9.80 3.96 23.56
CA LEU A 173 -9.08 3.61 22.35
C LEU A 173 -9.45 4.59 21.23
N ALA A 174 -8.48 5.16 20.56
CA ALA A 174 -8.73 5.99 19.39
C ALA A 174 -8.03 5.41 18.17
N ALA A 175 -8.66 5.45 17.02
CA ALA A 175 -8.10 4.96 15.77
C ALA A 175 -7.90 6.10 14.78
N THR A 176 -6.77 6.05 14.08
CA THR A 176 -6.46 6.98 12.99
C THR A 176 -5.63 6.31 11.90
N ASN A 177 -5.79 6.81 10.69
CA ASN A 177 -4.94 6.48 9.55
C ASN A 177 -3.83 7.53 9.35
N ARG A 178 -3.93 8.68 10.04
CA ARG A 178 -3.11 9.88 9.85
C ARG A 178 -2.68 10.45 11.21
N PRO A 179 -1.74 9.79 11.90
CA PRO A 179 -1.32 10.20 13.25
C PRO A 179 -0.70 11.60 13.28
N GLU A 180 -0.12 12.06 12.17
CA GLU A 180 0.43 13.41 12.01
C GLU A 180 -0.65 14.52 11.93
N ALA A 181 -1.88 14.14 11.58
CA ALA A 181 -3.01 15.07 11.50
C ALA A 181 -3.64 15.39 12.86
N ILE A 182 -3.33 14.59 13.90
CA ILE A 182 -3.85 14.78 15.25
C ILE A 182 -3.09 15.91 15.98
N ASP A 183 -3.80 16.70 16.78
CA ASP A 183 -3.17 17.74 17.60
C ASP A 183 -2.12 17.13 18.56
N PRO A 184 -0.87 17.62 18.54
CA PRO A 184 0.22 17.07 19.36
C PRO A 184 -0.05 17.07 20.87
N ALA A 185 -0.92 17.95 21.35
CA ALA A 185 -1.29 18.02 22.77
C ALA A 185 -2.03 16.75 23.25
N LEU A 186 -2.73 16.03 22.36
CA LEU A 186 -3.40 14.77 22.69
C LEU A 186 -2.42 13.60 22.81
N ARG A 187 -1.25 13.68 22.21
CA ARG A 187 -0.22 12.62 22.26
C ARG A 187 0.77 12.79 23.42
N ARG A 188 0.47 13.72 24.36
CA ARG A 188 1.29 13.95 25.55
C ARG A 188 0.97 12.92 26.64
N PRO A 189 1.91 12.66 27.60
CA PRO A 189 1.70 11.77 28.72
C PRO A 189 0.39 12.08 29.49
N GLY A 190 -0.31 11.02 29.88
CA GLY A 190 -1.59 11.12 30.56
C GLY A 190 -2.83 11.20 29.64
N ARG A 191 -2.64 11.17 28.30
CA ARG A 191 -3.73 11.17 27.30
C ARG A 191 -3.54 9.99 26.37
N PHE A 192 -3.33 10.19 25.05
CA PHE A 192 -2.96 9.12 24.12
C PHE A 192 -1.43 9.00 24.05
N ASP A 193 -0.83 8.58 25.13
CA ASP A 193 0.63 8.46 25.29
C ASP A 193 1.17 7.10 24.81
N ARG A 194 0.30 6.18 24.48
CA ARG A 194 0.64 4.86 23.95
C ARG A 194 0.08 4.69 22.56
N GLU A 195 0.95 4.23 21.66
CA GLU A 195 0.59 3.97 20.26
C GLU A 195 0.78 2.48 19.94
N VAL A 196 -0.23 1.90 19.28
CA VAL A 196 -0.17 0.54 18.75
C VAL A 196 -0.28 0.59 17.24
N ILE A 197 0.75 0.13 16.56
CA ILE A 197 0.84 0.21 15.11
C ILE A 197 0.22 -1.05 14.49
N PHE A 198 -0.81 -0.84 13.67
CA PHE A 198 -1.47 -1.86 12.86
C PHE A 198 -0.83 -1.85 11.47
N LYS A 199 0.12 -2.74 11.25
CA LYS A 199 0.79 -2.90 9.96
C LYS A 199 -0.12 -3.62 8.95
N VAL A 200 0.22 -3.49 7.68
CA VAL A 200 -0.31 -4.38 6.64
C VAL A 200 0.12 -5.80 6.99
N PRO A 201 -0.78 -6.80 6.92
CA PRO A 201 -0.45 -8.15 7.34
C PRO A 201 0.68 -8.75 6.50
N ASP A 202 1.60 -9.42 7.16
CA ASP A 202 2.62 -10.23 6.51
C ASP A 202 2.01 -11.49 5.88
N ARG A 203 2.82 -12.36 5.29
CA ARG A 203 2.35 -13.59 4.64
C ARG A 203 1.54 -14.48 5.57
N GLU A 204 2.04 -14.70 6.80
CA GLU A 204 1.36 -15.53 7.79
C GLU A 204 0.05 -14.90 8.24
N GLY A 205 0.05 -13.59 8.49
CA GLY A 205 -1.14 -12.82 8.81
C GLY A 205 -2.21 -12.88 7.72
N ARG A 206 -1.82 -12.76 6.45
CA ARG A 206 -2.77 -12.91 5.32
C ARG A 206 -3.35 -14.31 5.25
N ARG A 207 -2.53 -15.34 5.44
CA ARG A 207 -3.00 -16.74 5.52
C ARG A 207 -4.01 -16.93 6.65
N GLU A 208 -3.73 -16.41 7.84
CA GLU A 208 -4.67 -16.46 8.98
C GLU A 208 -5.99 -15.75 8.66
N ILE A 209 -5.94 -14.55 8.07
CA ILE A 209 -7.12 -13.78 7.69
C ILE A 209 -7.93 -14.51 6.62
N LEU A 210 -7.28 -15.08 5.60
CA LEU A 210 -7.94 -15.91 4.59
C LEU A 210 -8.63 -17.12 5.24
N ALA A 211 -7.95 -17.84 6.13
CA ALA A 211 -8.51 -18.97 6.84
C ALA A 211 -9.75 -18.59 7.68
N ILE A 212 -9.74 -17.41 8.30
CA ILE A 212 -10.89 -16.88 9.04
C ILE A 212 -12.08 -16.63 8.12
N HIS A 213 -11.87 -15.94 6.99
CA HIS A 213 -12.95 -15.56 6.07
C HIS A 213 -13.45 -16.71 5.19
N THR A 214 -12.68 -17.79 5.08
CA THR A 214 -13.08 -19.00 4.34
C THR A 214 -13.56 -20.13 5.25
N ARG A 215 -13.59 -19.95 6.56
CA ARG A 215 -13.95 -20.97 7.56
C ARG A 215 -15.29 -21.66 7.27
N ASP A 216 -16.28 -20.88 6.88
CA ASP A 216 -17.65 -21.33 6.63
C ASP A 216 -17.93 -21.47 5.11
N MET A 217 -16.90 -21.33 4.27
CA MET A 217 -17.02 -21.51 2.83
C MET A 217 -16.73 -22.96 2.43
N PRO A 218 -17.56 -23.56 1.56
CA PRO A 218 -17.30 -24.88 0.99
C PRO A 218 -16.18 -24.79 -0.07
N LEU A 219 -14.92 -24.83 0.39
CA LEU A 219 -13.75 -24.79 -0.49
C LEU A 219 -13.54 -26.14 -1.19
N ASP A 220 -13.18 -26.09 -2.46
CA ASP A 220 -12.69 -27.25 -3.19
C ASP A 220 -11.27 -27.62 -2.73
N ALA A 221 -10.87 -28.87 -2.96
CA ALA A 221 -9.54 -29.38 -2.57
C ALA A 221 -8.38 -28.71 -3.32
N ASP A 222 -8.66 -28.03 -4.45
CA ASP A 222 -7.69 -27.28 -5.25
C ASP A 222 -7.32 -25.92 -4.68
N VAL A 223 -8.03 -25.44 -3.64
CA VAL A 223 -7.78 -24.11 -3.03
C VAL A 223 -6.64 -24.21 -2.04
N ASP A 224 -5.53 -23.56 -2.37
CA ASP A 224 -4.36 -23.43 -1.51
C ASP A 224 -4.29 -22.02 -0.90
N LEU A 225 -4.55 -21.92 0.42
CA LEU A 225 -4.50 -20.65 1.16
C LEU A 225 -3.08 -20.09 1.28
N ASP A 226 -2.05 -20.94 1.24
CA ASP A 226 -0.66 -20.49 1.27
C ASP A 226 -0.29 -19.82 -0.06
N ALA A 227 -0.70 -20.41 -1.19
CA ALA A 227 -0.53 -19.81 -2.50
C ALA A 227 -1.32 -18.49 -2.64
N LEU A 228 -2.54 -18.42 -2.11
CA LEU A 228 -3.33 -17.18 -2.07
C LEU A 228 -2.67 -16.10 -1.21
N ALA A 229 -2.08 -16.47 -0.07
CA ALA A 229 -1.33 -15.54 0.77
C ALA A 229 -0.10 -14.97 0.05
N ASP A 230 0.57 -15.78 -0.78
CA ASP A 230 1.69 -15.31 -1.62
C ASP A 230 1.23 -14.32 -2.70
N GLN A 231 0.04 -14.52 -3.29
CA GLN A 231 -0.51 -13.69 -4.37
C GLN A 231 -1.17 -12.39 -3.88
N THR A 232 -1.48 -12.29 -2.58
CA THR A 232 -2.20 -11.15 -2.00
C THR A 232 -1.28 -10.17 -1.27
N LEU A 233 -0.06 -10.00 -1.76
CA LEU A 233 0.88 -9.04 -1.21
C LEU A 233 0.26 -7.63 -1.19
N GLY A 234 0.41 -6.93 -0.05
CA GLY A 234 -0.15 -5.58 0.13
C GLY A 234 -1.66 -5.53 0.45
N PHE A 235 -2.36 -6.66 0.49
CA PHE A 235 -3.76 -6.71 0.88
C PHE A 235 -3.90 -6.53 2.40
N VAL A 236 -4.82 -5.67 2.81
CA VAL A 236 -5.24 -5.55 4.21
C VAL A 236 -6.42 -6.49 4.51
N GLY A 237 -6.79 -6.62 5.77
CA GLY A 237 -7.88 -7.52 6.19
C GLY A 237 -9.20 -7.28 5.44
N ALA A 238 -9.55 -6.01 5.19
CA ALA A 238 -10.74 -5.66 4.41
C ALA A 238 -10.66 -6.12 2.94
N ASP A 239 -9.48 -6.04 2.32
CA ASP A 239 -9.28 -6.50 0.94
C ASP A 239 -9.37 -8.02 0.84
N LEU A 240 -8.76 -8.75 1.79
CA LEU A 240 -8.82 -10.21 1.85
C LEU A 240 -10.26 -10.71 2.07
N ARG A 241 -11.03 -10.02 2.92
CA ARG A 241 -12.47 -10.27 3.05
C ARG A 241 -13.20 -10.05 1.73
N GLY A 242 -12.93 -8.93 1.06
CA GLY A 242 -13.49 -8.63 -0.26
C GLY A 242 -13.14 -9.66 -1.31
N LEU A 243 -11.90 -10.17 -1.29
CA LEU A 243 -11.43 -11.24 -2.16
C LEU A 243 -12.23 -12.54 -1.95
N CYS A 244 -12.40 -12.97 -0.70
CA CYS A 244 -13.19 -14.16 -0.37
C CYS A 244 -14.65 -14.01 -0.82
N GLN A 245 -15.25 -12.83 -0.61
CA GLN A 245 -16.61 -12.54 -1.09
C GLN A 245 -16.69 -12.56 -2.62
N ALA A 246 -15.74 -11.95 -3.31
CA ALA A 246 -15.71 -11.94 -4.78
C ALA A 246 -15.55 -13.35 -5.36
N ALA A 247 -14.71 -14.20 -4.73
CA ALA A 247 -14.55 -15.60 -5.11
C ALA A 247 -15.86 -16.39 -4.91
N ALA A 248 -16.55 -16.18 -3.79
CA ALA A 248 -17.85 -16.81 -3.55
C ALA A 248 -18.90 -16.38 -4.58
N TYR A 249 -18.96 -15.11 -4.96
CA TYR A 249 -19.84 -14.64 -6.04
C TYR A 249 -19.43 -15.19 -7.42
N ALA A 250 -18.14 -15.38 -7.69
CA ALA A 250 -17.67 -16.02 -8.92
C ALA A 250 -18.12 -17.48 -8.98
N ALA A 251 -17.97 -18.22 -7.88
CA ALA A 251 -18.47 -19.60 -7.76
C ALA A 251 -19.98 -19.68 -7.96
N LEU A 252 -20.73 -18.74 -7.37
CA LEU A 252 -22.17 -18.67 -7.52
C LEU A 252 -22.57 -18.45 -8.99
N ARG A 253 -21.96 -17.48 -9.67
CA ARG A 253 -22.22 -17.23 -11.10
C ARG A 253 -21.86 -18.40 -11.99
N ARG A 254 -20.82 -19.17 -11.65
CA ARG A 254 -20.41 -20.36 -12.39
C ARG A 254 -21.39 -21.52 -12.23
N GLN A 255 -21.90 -21.72 -11.02
CA GLN A 255 -22.75 -22.87 -10.68
C GLN A 255 -24.25 -22.59 -10.79
N VAL A 256 -24.66 -21.34 -10.66
CA VAL A 256 -26.05 -20.87 -10.78
C VAL A 256 -26.11 -19.70 -11.76
N PRO A 257 -26.01 -19.95 -13.07
CA PRO A 257 -25.96 -18.88 -14.06
C PRO A 257 -27.26 -18.10 -14.18
N ASP A 258 -28.38 -18.69 -13.81
CA ASP A 258 -29.71 -18.06 -13.80
C ASP A 258 -30.39 -18.28 -12.45
N LEU A 259 -31.04 -17.23 -11.93
CA LEU A 259 -31.79 -17.27 -10.66
C LEU A 259 -32.99 -18.25 -10.68
N GLY A 260 -33.46 -18.64 -11.86
CA GLY A 260 -34.49 -19.67 -12.06
C GLY A 260 -33.96 -21.09 -12.06
N SER A 261 -32.63 -21.29 -12.04
CA SER A 261 -32.03 -22.62 -12.03
C SER A 261 -32.23 -23.29 -10.66
N PRO A 262 -32.41 -24.65 -10.63
CA PRO A 262 -32.48 -25.36 -9.36
C PRO A 262 -31.18 -25.18 -8.58
N VAL A 263 -31.29 -25.01 -7.27
CA VAL A 263 -30.14 -24.90 -6.37
C VAL A 263 -29.33 -26.19 -6.42
N PRO A 264 -28.04 -26.17 -6.75
CA PRO A 264 -27.19 -27.36 -6.72
C PRO A 264 -27.17 -27.99 -5.32
N GLU A 265 -27.08 -29.31 -5.24
CA GLU A 265 -26.96 -30.04 -3.96
C GLU A 265 -25.70 -29.64 -3.18
N SER A 266 -24.63 -29.27 -3.88
CA SER A 266 -23.38 -28.76 -3.29
C SER A 266 -22.85 -27.58 -4.09
N LEU A 267 -22.60 -26.45 -3.42
CA LEU A 267 -21.87 -25.32 -3.97
C LEU A 267 -20.43 -25.41 -3.48
N THR A 268 -19.45 -25.25 -4.38
CA THR A 268 -18.03 -25.24 -4.02
C THR A 268 -17.31 -24.04 -4.63
N VAL A 269 -16.38 -23.49 -3.89
CA VAL A 269 -15.50 -22.39 -4.34
C VAL A 269 -14.14 -22.98 -4.70
N SER A 270 -13.76 -22.86 -5.95
CA SER A 270 -12.52 -23.41 -6.51
C SER A 270 -11.39 -22.39 -6.60
N ALA A 271 -10.17 -22.86 -6.84
CA ALA A 271 -9.02 -21.99 -7.09
C ALA A 271 -9.24 -21.04 -8.27
N SER A 272 -9.96 -21.48 -9.33
CA SER A 272 -10.29 -20.64 -10.49
C SER A 272 -11.19 -19.45 -10.11
N ASP A 273 -12.11 -19.61 -9.16
CA ASP A 273 -12.97 -18.54 -8.67
C ASP A 273 -12.14 -17.47 -7.92
N PHE A 274 -11.12 -17.89 -7.14
CA PHE A 274 -10.18 -16.99 -6.51
C PHE A 274 -9.30 -16.25 -7.53
N GLN A 275 -8.86 -16.92 -8.60
CA GLN A 275 -8.09 -16.25 -9.66
C GLN A 275 -8.90 -15.16 -10.38
N LEU A 276 -10.19 -15.40 -10.65
CA LEU A 276 -11.07 -14.37 -11.19
C LEU A 276 -11.27 -13.22 -10.20
N ALA A 277 -11.42 -13.52 -8.92
CA ALA A 277 -11.56 -12.52 -7.87
C ALA A 277 -10.31 -11.64 -7.71
N LEU A 278 -9.10 -12.21 -7.81
CA LEU A 278 -7.84 -11.48 -7.77
C LEU A 278 -7.70 -10.44 -8.89
N GLN A 279 -8.32 -10.67 -10.06
CA GLN A 279 -8.34 -9.70 -11.15
C GLN A 279 -9.25 -8.49 -10.85
N GLN A 280 -10.26 -8.67 -10.01
CA GLN A 280 -11.27 -7.65 -9.70
C GLN A 280 -10.95 -6.84 -8.45
N VAL A 281 -10.34 -7.47 -7.44
CA VAL A 281 -10.05 -6.83 -6.15
C VAL A 281 -8.65 -6.23 -6.16
N LYS A 282 -8.59 -4.91 -6.04
CA LYS A 282 -7.32 -4.18 -5.90
C LYS A 282 -7.11 -3.80 -4.43
N PRO A 283 -5.89 -3.94 -3.88
CA PRO A 283 -5.58 -3.58 -2.51
C PRO A 283 -5.92 -2.12 -2.20
N ALA A 284 -6.51 -1.87 -1.03
CA ALA A 284 -6.91 -0.53 -0.60
C ALA A 284 -5.70 0.41 -0.41
N VAL A 285 -4.58 -0.14 0.03
CA VAL A 285 -3.31 0.60 0.21
C VAL A 285 -2.78 1.12 -1.13
N LEU A 286 -3.15 0.48 -2.26
CA LEU A 286 -2.76 0.87 -3.61
C LEU A 286 -3.53 2.08 -4.16
N ARG A 287 -4.68 2.44 -3.56
CA ARG A 287 -5.55 3.50 -4.12
C ARG A 287 -4.98 4.91 -3.96
N SER A 288 -4.01 5.13 -3.09
CA SER A 288 -3.47 6.47 -2.79
C SER A 288 -2.00 6.69 -3.20
N VAL A 289 -1.24 5.63 -3.42
CA VAL A 289 0.09 5.60 -4.05
C VAL A 289 0.12 4.31 -4.85
N GLU A 290 0.65 4.32 -6.06
CA GLU A 290 0.85 3.10 -6.83
C GLU A 290 1.89 2.22 -6.13
N ILE A 291 1.41 1.35 -5.24
CA ILE A 291 2.22 0.26 -4.71
C ILE A 291 2.04 -0.89 -5.69
N GLU A 292 3.11 -1.29 -6.31
CA GLU A 292 3.12 -2.43 -7.21
C GLU A 292 3.57 -3.69 -6.46
N SER A 293 3.06 -4.84 -6.87
CA SER A 293 3.65 -6.15 -6.56
C SER A 293 4.28 -6.66 -7.85
N PRO A 294 5.51 -6.27 -8.16
CA PRO A 294 6.13 -6.61 -9.43
C PRO A 294 6.36 -8.12 -9.53
N GLN A 295 6.11 -8.68 -10.71
CA GLN A 295 6.43 -10.06 -11.04
C GLN A 295 7.54 -10.09 -12.09
N VAL A 296 8.69 -9.57 -11.73
CA VAL A 296 9.86 -9.50 -12.60
C VAL A 296 10.90 -10.49 -12.08
N SER A 297 11.21 -11.51 -12.88
CA SER A 297 12.29 -12.44 -12.55
C SER A 297 13.65 -11.93 -13.06
N TRP A 298 14.73 -12.36 -12.42
CA TRP A 298 16.09 -12.07 -12.89
C TRP A 298 16.37 -12.57 -14.32
N GLU A 299 15.65 -13.60 -14.77
CA GLU A 299 15.73 -14.13 -16.13
C GLU A 299 15.17 -13.20 -17.21
N GLN A 300 14.29 -12.27 -16.80
CA GLN A 300 13.72 -11.25 -17.68
C GLN A 300 14.66 -10.04 -17.87
N ILE A 301 15.77 -10.02 -17.15
CA ILE A 301 16.79 -8.98 -17.26
C ILE A 301 17.99 -9.58 -17.98
N GLY A 302 18.25 -9.17 -19.21
CA GLY A 302 19.43 -9.59 -19.96
C GLY A 302 20.69 -8.87 -19.47
N GLY A 303 21.81 -9.58 -19.37
CA GLY A 303 23.07 -9.04 -18.90
C GLY A 303 23.12 -8.72 -17.41
N LEU A 304 24.04 -7.82 -17.02
CA LEU A 304 24.18 -7.27 -15.66
C LEU A 304 24.47 -8.31 -14.55
N GLY A 305 25.20 -9.39 -14.88
CA GLY A 305 25.45 -10.50 -13.94
C GLY A 305 26.06 -10.07 -12.62
N GLN A 306 27.07 -9.22 -12.62
CA GLN A 306 27.72 -8.71 -11.41
C GLN A 306 26.77 -7.82 -10.58
N ALA A 307 26.00 -6.96 -11.25
CA ALA A 307 25.02 -6.12 -10.57
C ALA A 307 23.92 -6.97 -9.89
N LYS A 308 23.45 -8.01 -10.57
CA LYS A 308 22.47 -8.95 -9.99
C LYS A 308 22.98 -9.63 -8.73
N GLN A 309 24.22 -10.10 -8.72
CA GLN A 309 24.82 -10.75 -7.55
C GLN A 309 24.89 -9.81 -6.36
N ILE A 310 25.40 -8.60 -6.55
CA ILE A 310 25.52 -7.60 -5.48
C ILE A 310 24.13 -7.21 -4.93
N LEU A 311 23.14 -7.10 -5.81
CA LEU A 311 21.75 -6.79 -5.40
C LEU A 311 21.11 -7.95 -4.64
N GLN A 312 21.38 -9.19 -5.00
CA GLN A 312 20.90 -10.36 -4.26
C GLN A 312 21.44 -10.37 -2.83
N GLU A 313 22.72 -10.10 -2.63
CA GLU A 313 23.32 -9.98 -1.29
C GLU A 313 22.65 -8.85 -0.46
N ALA A 314 22.38 -7.71 -1.09
CA ALA A 314 21.68 -6.60 -0.42
C ALA A 314 20.24 -6.97 0.00
N ILE A 315 19.51 -7.71 -0.82
CA ILE A 315 18.17 -8.20 -0.55
C ILE A 315 18.17 -9.16 0.65
N GLU A 316 19.08 -10.12 0.65
CA GLU A 316 19.21 -11.12 1.71
C GLU A 316 19.40 -10.45 3.07
N GLY A 317 20.26 -9.41 3.12
CA GLY A 317 20.55 -8.70 4.36
C GLY A 317 19.42 -7.82 4.87
N SER A 318 18.75 -7.11 3.97
CA SER A 318 17.80 -6.05 4.37
C SER A 318 16.35 -6.52 4.42
N LEU A 319 15.97 -7.51 3.61
CA LEU A 319 14.57 -7.89 3.41
C LEU A 319 14.25 -9.34 3.77
N LEU A 320 15.15 -10.29 3.53
CA LEU A 320 14.86 -11.71 3.73
C LEU A 320 15.33 -12.24 5.07
N HIS A 321 16.53 -11.91 5.50
CA HIS A 321 17.19 -12.47 6.68
C HIS A 321 17.85 -11.42 7.57
N PRO A 322 17.13 -10.36 8.00
CA PRO A 322 17.70 -9.33 8.86
C PRO A 322 18.23 -9.89 10.17
N GLU A 323 17.65 -10.99 10.69
CA GLU A 323 18.04 -11.67 11.91
C GLU A 323 19.46 -12.24 11.85
N LEU A 324 19.94 -12.71 10.69
CA LEU A 324 21.30 -13.21 10.51
C LEU A 324 22.33 -12.09 10.64
N TYR A 325 22.00 -10.92 10.15
CA TYR A 325 22.86 -9.73 10.26
C TYR A 325 22.91 -9.22 11.70
N GLU A 326 21.80 -9.27 12.43
CA GLU A 326 21.77 -8.93 13.85
C GLU A 326 22.60 -9.91 14.67
N GLN A 327 22.50 -11.22 14.43
CA GLN A 327 23.31 -12.25 15.10
C GLN A 327 24.81 -12.08 14.80
N ALA A 328 25.16 -11.73 13.57
CA ALA A 328 26.54 -11.49 13.17
C ALA A 328 27.07 -10.12 13.60
N GLN A 329 26.23 -9.26 14.20
CA GLN A 329 26.51 -7.85 14.47
C GLN A 329 26.95 -7.08 13.21
N ALA A 330 26.49 -7.51 12.04
CA ALA A 330 26.72 -6.88 10.76
C ALA A 330 25.63 -5.86 10.46
N GLN A 331 25.98 -4.81 9.72
CA GLN A 331 25.00 -3.85 9.24
C GLN A 331 24.55 -4.22 7.83
N ALA A 332 23.26 -4.48 7.67
CA ALA A 332 22.69 -4.65 6.34
C ALA A 332 22.62 -3.31 5.60
N PRO A 333 22.87 -3.30 4.27
CA PRO A 333 22.78 -2.06 3.50
C PRO A 333 21.35 -1.50 3.55
N LYS A 334 21.25 -0.19 3.85
CA LYS A 334 19.96 0.52 3.94
C LYS A 334 19.50 1.06 2.60
N GLY A 335 20.43 1.28 1.70
CA GLY A 335 20.13 1.86 0.41
C GLY A 335 21.11 1.51 -0.69
N VAL A 336 20.57 1.45 -1.91
CA VAL A 336 21.28 1.16 -3.15
C VAL A 336 21.14 2.36 -4.09
N LEU A 337 22.25 2.80 -4.66
CA LEU A 337 22.27 3.81 -5.72
C LEU A 337 22.58 3.16 -7.07
N LEU A 338 21.62 3.21 -7.99
CA LEU A 338 21.78 2.81 -9.38
C LEU A 338 22.13 4.04 -10.22
N SER A 339 23.30 4.07 -10.81
CA SER A 339 23.74 5.16 -11.68
C SER A 339 24.01 4.67 -13.10
N GLY A 340 23.72 5.47 -14.11
CA GLY A 340 24.01 5.13 -15.50
C GLY A 340 23.08 5.80 -16.51
N PRO A 341 23.33 5.63 -17.81
CA PRO A 341 22.53 6.24 -18.86
C PRO A 341 21.04 5.87 -18.79
N PRO A 342 20.14 6.68 -19.36
CA PRO A 342 18.72 6.35 -19.44
C PRO A 342 18.51 5.07 -20.29
N GLY A 343 17.45 4.31 -19.96
CA GLY A 343 17.08 3.11 -20.71
C GLY A 343 17.95 1.87 -20.46
N THR A 344 18.87 1.89 -19.48
CA THR A 344 19.72 0.76 -19.13
C THR A 344 19.06 -0.26 -18.18
N GLY A 345 17.80 -0.04 -17.76
CA GLY A 345 17.04 -1.00 -16.96
C GLY A 345 17.09 -0.80 -15.44
N LYS A 346 17.48 0.39 -14.95
CA LYS A 346 17.54 0.71 -13.50
C LYS A 346 16.21 0.44 -12.77
N THR A 347 15.10 0.89 -13.32
CA THR A 347 13.76 0.64 -12.79
C THR A 347 13.40 -0.84 -12.81
N LEU A 348 13.79 -1.56 -13.85
CA LEU A 348 13.54 -2.99 -13.99
C LEU A 348 14.34 -3.79 -12.95
N LEU A 349 15.59 -3.40 -12.68
CA LEU A 349 16.41 -3.96 -11.61
C LEU A 349 15.74 -3.76 -10.23
N ALA A 350 15.24 -2.56 -9.95
CA ALA A 350 14.55 -2.27 -8.69
C ALA A 350 13.27 -3.12 -8.53
N LYS A 351 12.51 -3.32 -9.62
CA LYS A 351 11.33 -4.21 -9.62
C LYS A 351 11.71 -5.68 -9.40
N ALA A 352 12.83 -6.14 -9.96
CA ALA A 352 13.32 -7.49 -9.74
C ALA A 352 13.76 -7.73 -8.29
N ILE A 353 14.38 -6.73 -7.66
CA ILE A 353 14.70 -6.75 -6.22
C ILE A 353 13.44 -7.01 -5.40
N ALA A 354 12.38 -6.22 -5.61
CA ALA A 354 11.13 -6.35 -4.88
C ALA A 354 10.45 -7.70 -5.14
N SER A 355 10.47 -8.16 -6.39
CA SER A 355 9.92 -9.46 -6.78
C SER A 355 10.64 -10.63 -6.11
N GLN A 356 11.97 -10.61 -6.10
CA GLN A 356 12.79 -11.64 -5.45
C GLN A 356 12.54 -11.71 -3.94
N ALA A 357 12.43 -10.57 -3.30
CA ALA A 357 12.16 -10.46 -1.87
C ALA A 357 10.69 -10.70 -1.51
N LYS A 358 9.81 -10.90 -2.49
CA LYS A 358 8.35 -10.90 -2.28
C LYS A 358 7.91 -9.65 -1.50
N ALA A 359 8.50 -8.51 -1.81
CA ALA A 359 8.29 -7.23 -1.15
C ALA A 359 7.36 -6.33 -1.97
N ASN A 360 6.66 -5.45 -1.28
CA ASN A 360 5.94 -4.34 -1.91
C ASN A 360 6.91 -3.39 -2.59
N PHE A 361 6.48 -2.74 -3.65
CA PHE A 361 7.27 -1.81 -4.43
C PHE A 361 6.57 -0.47 -4.56
N ILE A 362 7.20 0.59 -4.07
CA ILE A 362 6.72 1.96 -4.19
C ILE A 362 7.67 2.71 -5.11
N ALA A 363 7.18 3.10 -6.29
CA ALA A 363 7.94 3.90 -7.23
C ALA A 363 7.49 5.37 -7.17
N VAL A 364 8.45 6.27 -7.06
CA VAL A 364 8.25 7.71 -7.14
C VAL A 364 9.36 8.34 -7.95
N SER A 365 9.06 9.45 -8.63
CA SER A 365 10.10 10.26 -9.27
C SER A 365 10.44 11.49 -8.44
N GLY A 366 11.70 11.93 -8.49
CA GLY A 366 12.14 13.14 -7.81
C GLY A 366 11.30 14.37 -8.16
N PRO A 367 11.06 14.69 -9.44
CA PRO A 367 10.18 15.78 -9.85
C PRO A 367 8.75 15.67 -9.31
N GLU A 368 8.20 14.46 -9.22
CA GLU A 368 6.86 14.22 -8.69
C GLU A 368 6.76 14.57 -7.20
N LEU A 369 7.76 14.21 -6.41
CA LEU A 369 7.84 14.57 -5.00
C LEU A 369 7.95 16.08 -4.77
N LEU A 370 8.56 16.80 -5.70
CA LEU A 370 8.65 18.27 -5.65
C LEU A 370 7.37 18.96 -6.11
N SER A 371 6.68 18.44 -7.15
CA SER A 371 5.58 19.11 -7.83
C SER A 371 4.20 18.89 -7.22
N LYS A 372 3.90 17.69 -6.75
CA LYS A 372 2.57 17.34 -6.17
C LYS A 372 2.28 18.07 -4.85
N TRP A 373 3.31 18.64 -4.20
CA TRP A 373 3.22 19.13 -2.84
C TRP A 373 3.81 20.54 -2.71
N VAL A 374 3.34 21.46 -3.52
CA VAL A 374 3.69 22.89 -3.40
C VAL A 374 3.28 23.36 -2.00
N GLY A 375 4.25 23.42 -1.09
CA GLY A 375 4.11 23.84 0.31
C GLY A 375 4.56 22.84 1.37
N SER A 376 4.74 21.53 1.05
CA SER A 376 5.15 20.52 2.04
C SER A 376 5.88 19.31 1.43
N SER A 377 6.87 19.55 0.58
CA SER A 377 7.68 18.47 -0.01
C SER A 377 8.40 17.61 1.05
N GLU A 378 8.75 18.19 2.20
CA GLU A 378 9.27 17.46 3.36
C GLU A 378 8.26 16.47 3.93
N GLN A 379 6.98 16.86 3.98
CA GLN A 379 5.90 16.00 4.44
C GLN A 379 5.68 14.82 3.47
N ALA A 380 5.80 15.05 2.16
CA ALA A 380 5.70 13.98 1.15
C ALA A 380 6.76 12.90 1.35
N VAL A 381 8.01 13.28 1.63
CA VAL A 381 9.09 12.33 1.94
C VAL A 381 8.78 11.55 3.22
N ARG A 382 8.32 12.22 4.27
CA ARG A 382 7.95 11.59 5.53
C ARG A 382 6.80 10.60 5.35
N GLU A 383 5.75 10.96 4.60
CA GLU A 383 4.62 10.10 4.30
C GLU A 383 5.03 8.89 3.46
N LEU A 384 5.92 9.06 2.47
CA LEU A 384 6.46 7.98 1.66
C LEU A 384 7.12 6.91 2.54
N PHE A 385 8.03 7.30 3.43
CA PHE A 385 8.72 6.35 4.31
C PHE A 385 7.82 5.78 5.40
N ALA A 386 6.85 6.55 5.91
CA ALA A 386 5.84 6.03 6.83
C ALA A 386 5.01 4.93 6.18
N ARG A 387 4.60 5.10 4.91
CA ARG A 387 3.89 4.07 4.14
C ARG A 387 4.76 2.85 3.85
N ALA A 388 6.02 3.07 3.48
CA ALA A 388 6.95 1.96 3.26
C ALA A 388 7.09 1.09 4.51
N ARG A 389 7.19 1.70 5.68
CA ARG A 389 7.20 0.97 6.97
C ARG A 389 5.90 0.23 7.26
N GLN A 390 4.75 0.79 6.88
CA GLN A 390 3.45 0.13 7.04
C GLN A 390 3.27 -1.07 6.10
N CYS A 391 3.88 -1.01 4.92
CA CYS A 391 3.80 -2.05 3.89
C CYS A 391 5.03 -2.98 3.88
N ALA A 392 5.85 -2.97 4.91
CA ALA A 392 7.06 -3.80 4.97
C ALA A 392 6.70 -5.31 4.89
N PRO A 393 7.52 -6.15 4.20
CA PRO A 393 8.74 -5.78 3.49
C PRO A 393 8.45 -4.92 2.25
N CYS A 394 9.22 -3.84 2.06
CA CYS A 394 8.98 -2.86 1.01
C CYS A 394 10.28 -2.34 0.39
N VAL A 395 10.30 -2.24 -0.94
CA VAL A 395 11.33 -1.53 -1.69
C VAL A 395 10.78 -0.17 -2.11
N VAL A 396 11.41 0.90 -1.66
CA VAL A 396 11.13 2.26 -2.11
C VAL A 396 12.09 2.59 -3.25
N PHE A 397 11.55 2.87 -4.42
CA PHE A 397 12.33 3.27 -5.59
C PHE A 397 12.12 4.75 -5.87
N ILE A 398 13.22 5.52 -5.86
CA ILE A 398 13.21 6.94 -6.21
C ILE A 398 14.00 7.12 -7.50
N ASP A 399 13.30 7.43 -8.59
CA ASP A 399 13.95 7.78 -9.85
C ASP A 399 14.33 9.26 -9.89
N GLU A 400 15.37 9.58 -10.64
CA GLU A 400 15.89 10.96 -10.78
C GLU A 400 16.15 11.62 -9.41
N ILE A 401 16.80 10.91 -8.50
CA ILE A 401 17.06 11.39 -7.14
C ILE A 401 17.92 12.65 -7.12
N ASP A 402 18.69 12.91 -8.16
CA ASP A 402 19.49 14.13 -8.33
C ASP A 402 18.63 15.41 -8.41
N THR A 403 17.35 15.30 -8.73
CA THR A 403 16.41 16.43 -8.68
C THR A 403 16.01 16.82 -7.25
N LEU A 404 15.96 15.83 -6.33
CA LEU A 404 15.67 16.05 -4.90
C LEU A 404 16.89 16.54 -4.11
N ALA A 405 18.05 16.09 -4.52
CA ALA A 405 19.29 16.26 -3.80
C ALA A 405 20.43 16.72 -4.74
N PRO A 406 20.34 17.89 -5.36
CA PRO A 406 21.40 18.41 -6.21
C PRO A 406 22.64 18.75 -5.39
N ALA A 407 23.83 18.57 -5.98
CA ALA A 407 25.09 18.97 -5.35
C ALA A 407 25.07 20.47 -5.03
N ARG A 408 25.54 20.82 -3.85
CA ARG A 408 25.56 22.21 -3.37
C ARG A 408 26.33 23.12 -4.31
N GLY A 409 25.70 24.19 -4.76
CA GLY A 409 26.27 25.18 -5.67
C GLY A 409 25.88 25.02 -7.15
N SER A 410 25.09 24.03 -7.52
CA SER A 410 24.69 23.79 -8.92
C SER A 410 23.45 24.58 -9.37
N TYR A 411 22.69 25.17 -8.46
CA TYR A 411 21.43 25.87 -8.77
C TYR A 411 21.34 27.22 -8.05
N SER A 412 21.12 28.29 -8.80
CA SER A 412 20.94 29.66 -8.31
C SER A 412 19.47 30.10 -8.14
N GLY A 413 18.54 29.14 -8.03
CA GLY A 413 17.12 29.42 -7.85
C GLY A 413 16.49 28.48 -6.83
N ASP A 414 15.88 29.03 -5.78
CA ASP A 414 15.07 28.35 -4.76
C ASP A 414 15.76 27.23 -3.95
N SER A 415 16.99 27.50 -3.51
CA SER A 415 17.84 26.59 -2.73
C SER A 415 17.22 26.12 -1.39
N GLY A 416 16.26 26.86 -0.84
CA GLY A 416 15.69 26.58 0.47
C GLY A 416 14.75 25.35 0.51
N VAL A 417 14.05 25.03 -0.56
CA VAL A 417 13.14 23.86 -0.62
C VAL A 417 13.92 22.58 -0.79
N SER A 418 14.85 22.54 -1.73
CA SER A 418 15.69 21.36 -1.99
C SER A 418 16.55 20.98 -0.79
N ASP A 419 17.12 21.94 -0.07
CA ASP A 419 17.92 21.68 1.13
C ASP A 419 17.07 21.09 2.27
N ARG A 420 15.81 21.52 2.42
CA ARG A 420 14.90 20.97 3.43
C ARG A 420 14.44 19.57 3.08
N VAL A 421 14.10 19.31 1.81
CA VAL A 421 13.73 17.98 1.31
C VAL A 421 14.89 17.01 1.46
N LEU A 422 16.09 17.43 1.11
CA LEU A 422 17.31 16.65 1.33
C LEU A 422 17.52 16.35 2.82
N GLY A 423 17.38 17.35 3.69
CA GLY A 423 17.48 17.16 5.14
C GLY A 423 16.49 16.15 5.68
N GLN A 424 15.22 16.18 5.22
CA GLN A 424 14.21 15.21 5.58
C GLN A 424 14.54 13.81 5.04
N LEU A 425 14.98 13.69 3.79
CA LEU A 425 15.38 12.42 3.19
C LEU A 425 16.55 11.77 3.94
N LEU A 426 17.56 12.56 4.32
CA LEU A 426 18.68 12.11 5.13
C LEU A 426 18.21 11.61 6.51
N SER A 427 17.29 12.34 7.15
CA SER A 427 16.70 11.96 8.44
C SER A 427 15.93 10.63 8.35
N GLU A 428 15.15 10.43 7.28
CA GLU A 428 14.42 9.16 7.07
C GLU A 428 15.39 7.99 6.83
N LEU A 429 16.44 8.19 6.04
CA LEU A 429 17.48 7.18 5.79
C LEU A 429 18.23 6.79 7.07
N ASP A 430 18.63 7.78 7.87
CA ASP A 430 19.29 7.54 9.15
C ASP A 430 18.36 6.79 10.12
N GLY A 431 17.05 7.02 10.02
CA GLY A 431 16.00 6.36 10.81
C GLY A 431 15.65 4.93 10.38
N ILE A 432 16.08 4.46 9.21
CA ILE A 432 15.81 3.09 8.76
C ILE A 432 16.61 2.10 9.63
N ARG A 433 15.89 1.13 10.21
CA ARG A 433 16.48 0.00 10.94
C ARG A 433 16.30 -1.29 10.11
N PRO A 434 17.25 -2.24 10.16
CA PRO A 434 17.16 -3.51 9.44
C PRO A 434 15.85 -4.28 9.75
N SER A 435 15.43 -4.25 11.00
CA SER A 435 14.19 -4.89 11.47
C SER A 435 12.89 -4.30 10.88
N GLN A 436 12.96 -3.17 10.18
CA GLN A 436 11.78 -2.54 9.57
C GLN A 436 11.43 -3.09 8.19
N GLY A 437 12.32 -3.88 7.57
CA GLY A 437 12.07 -4.49 6.26
C GLY A 437 11.86 -3.47 5.13
N VAL A 438 12.57 -2.33 5.16
CA VAL A 438 12.51 -1.29 4.13
C VAL A 438 13.88 -1.12 3.49
N LEU A 439 13.95 -1.21 2.16
CA LEU A 439 15.14 -0.97 1.36
C LEU A 439 14.88 0.21 0.42
N LEU A 440 15.75 1.23 0.45
CA LEU A 440 15.72 2.31 -0.52
C LEU A 440 16.57 1.97 -1.75
N VAL A 441 16.00 2.06 -2.93
CA VAL A 441 16.71 1.99 -4.21
C VAL A 441 16.56 3.33 -4.92
N ALA A 442 17.64 4.05 -5.10
CA ALA A 442 17.66 5.33 -5.79
C ALA A 442 18.28 5.18 -7.18
N ALA A 443 17.75 5.87 -8.17
CA ALA A 443 18.31 5.90 -9.51
C ALA A 443 18.66 7.33 -9.93
N THR A 444 19.78 7.48 -10.66
CA THR A 444 20.20 8.74 -11.26
C THR A 444 20.87 8.51 -12.61
N ASN A 445 20.64 9.43 -13.54
CA ASN A 445 21.38 9.49 -14.79
C ASN A 445 22.64 10.37 -14.65
N ARG A 446 22.79 11.12 -13.55
CA ARG A 446 23.83 12.13 -13.33
C ARG A 446 24.44 11.99 -11.93
N LYS A 447 25.24 10.93 -11.73
CA LYS A 447 25.89 10.69 -10.42
C LYS A 447 26.70 11.88 -9.90
N ALA A 448 27.36 12.62 -10.80
CA ALA A 448 28.16 13.79 -10.44
C ALA A 448 27.33 14.98 -9.91
N SER A 449 26.04 15.02 -10.20
CA SER A 449 25.11 16.08 -9.75
C SER A 449 24.45 15.80 -8.41
N LEU A 450 24.76 14.64 -7.78
CA LEU A 450 24.14 14.22 -6.53
C LEU A 450 24.91 14.76 -5.31
N ASP A 451 24.19 15.20 -4.27
CA ASP A 451 24.84 15.65 -3.03
C ASP A 451 25.58 14.48 -2.35
N PRO A 452 26.88 14.66 -2.02
CA PRO A 452 27.69 13.61 -1.41
C PRO A 452 27.16 13.10 -0.05
N ALA A 453 26.30 13.85 0.63
CA ALA A 453 25.72 13.45 1.90
C ALA A 453 24.84 12.18 1.77
N LEU A 454 24.20 11.99 0.63
CA LEU A 454 23.40 10.79 0.36
C LEU A 454 24.24 9.52 0.19
N THR A 455 25.45 9.64 -0.29
CA THR A 455 26.32 8.50 -0.67
C THR A 455 27.26 8.07 0.46
N ARG A 456 27.10 8.62 1.65
CA ARG A 456 27.89 8.25 2.83
C ARG A 456 27.46 6.88 3.38
N ALA A 457 28.37 6.24 4.11
CA ALA A 457 28.11 4.98 4.81
C ALA A 457 26.86 5.08 5.70
N GLY A 458 26.04 4.04 5.71
CA GLY A 458 24.78 3.98 6.43
C GLY A 458 23.57 4.62 5.72
N ARG A 459 23.75 5.06 4.45
CA ARG A 459 22.69 5.64 3.61
C ARG A 459 22.63 4.91 2.27
N LEU A 460 22.82 5.59 1.14
CA LEU A 460 22.97 4.93 -0.16
C LEU A 460 24.42 4.44 -0.30
N GLU A 461 24.80 3.44 0.47
CA GLU A 461 26.19 2.98 0.54
C GLU A 461 26.57 2.00 -0.57
N LEU A 462 25.60 1.30 -1.12
CA LEU A 462 25.82 0.36 -2.22
C LEU A 462 25.64 1.07 -3.55
N HIS A 463 26.75 1.28 -4.28
CA HIS A 463 26.73 1.98 -5.55
C HIS A 463 26.92 0.99 -6.70
N LEU A 464 25.98 1.00 -7.63
CA LEU A 464 26.04 0.19 -8.84
C LEU A 464 25.98 1.06 -10.09
N SER A 465 26.98 0.89 -10.97
CA SER A 465 26.95 1.48 -12.31
C SER A 465 26.24 0.53 -13.27
N VAL A 466 25.13 0.99 -13.84
CA VAL A 466 24.35 0.25 -14.84
C VAL A 466 24.69 0.85 -16.20
N GLU A 467 25.73 0.32 -16.82
CA GLU A 467 26.24 0.80 -18.09
C GLU A 467 25.42 0.29 -19.28
N LEU A 468 25.71 0.82 -20.46
CA LEU A 468 25.16 0.27 -21.70
C LEU A 468 25.58 -1.19 -21.86
N PRO A 469 24.70 -2.06 -22.38
CA PRO A 469 25.01 -3.48 -22.51
C PRO A 469 26.13 -3.71 -23.52
N ASP A 470 27.04 -4.62 -23.20
CA ASP A 470 28.00 -5.17 -24.14
C ASP A 470 27.31 -6.07 -25.18
N GLN A 471 28.06 -6.61 -26.14
CA GLN A 471 27.48 -7.45 -27.20
C GLN A 471 26.72 -8.66 -26.63
N ALA A 472 27.28 -9.32 -25.61
CA ALA A 472 26.64 -10.47 -24.97
C ALA A 472 25.36 -10.06 -24.27
N GLY A 473 25.36 -8.95 -23.51
CA GLY A 473 24.20 -8.37 -22.87
C GLY A 473 23.12 -7.96 -23.87
N ARG A 474 23.48 -7.35 -25.00
CA ARG A 474 22.52 -7.01 -26.07
C ARG A 474 21.84 -8.25 -26.65
N ARG A 475 22.62 -9.32 -26.87
CA ARG A 475 22.08 -10.60 -27.33
C ARG A 475 21.07 -11.17 -26.32
N GLU A 476 21.40 -11.18 -25.03
CA GLU A 476 20.51 -11.65 -23.98
C GLU A 476 19.24 -10.80 -23.91
N ILE A 477 19.35 -9.47 -23.97
CA ILE A 477 18.20 -8.56 -23.99
C ILE A 477 17.29 -8.84 -25.18
N LEU A 478 17.86 -8.98 -26.39
CA LEU A 478 17.10 -9.34 -27.58
C LEU A 478 16.42 -10.70 -27.43
N ALA A 479 17.10 -11.70 -26.86
CA ALA A 479 16.53 -13.02 -26.61
C ALA A 479 15.35 -12.96 -25.63
N VAL A 480 15.47 -12.19 -24.55
CA VAL A 480 14.39 -11.98 -23.57
C VAL A 480 13.16 -11.35 -24.22
N HIS A 481 13.33 -10.26 -24.97
CA HIS A 481 12.22 -9.55 -25.61
C HIS A 481 11.56 -10.33 -26.75
N ASN A 482 12.24 -11.31 -27.32
CA ASN A 482 11.70 -12.13 -28.40
C ASN A 482 11.34 -13.56 -27.99
N ARG A 483 11.48 -13.94 -26.71
CA ARG A 483 11.20 -15.30 -26.20
C ARG A 483 9.80 -15.81 -26.56
N THR A 484 8.79 -14.97 -26.51
CA THR A 484 7.39 -15.31 -26.79
C THR A 484 6.93 -14.93 -28.19
N ARG A 485 7.80 -14.30 -28.98
CA ARG A 485 7.47 -13.83 -30.33
C ARG A 485 7.75 -14.90 -31.38
N PRO A 486 6.90 -15.02 -32.39
CA PRO A 486 7.09 -15.99 -33.48
C PRO A 486 8.18 -15.50 -34.44
N LEU A 487 9.45 -15.81 -34.14
CA LEU A 487 10.57 -15.49 -35.02
C LEU A 487 10.69 -16.52 -36.14
N ALA A 488 10.97 -16.05 -37.34
CA ALA A 488 11.37 -16.91 -38.47
C ALA A 488 12.82 -17.41 -38.29
N ALA A 489 13.14 -18.49 -38.92
CA ALA A 489 14.47 -19.11 -38.81
C ALA A 489 15.61 -18.26 -39.41
N ASP A 490 15.29 -17.25 -40.22
CA ASP A 490 16.25 -16.31 -40.81
C ASP A 490 16.70 -15.19 -39.87
N VAL A 491 16.08 -15.04 -38.69
CA VAL A 491 16.41 -14.00 -37.72
C VAL A 491 17.59 -14.43 -36.87
N ASP A 492 18.71 -13.75 -37.02
CA ASP A 492 19.92 -13.96 -36.22
C ASP A 492 20.09 -12.85 -35.18
N LEU A 493 19.79 -13.17 -33.91
CA LEU A 493 19.93 -12.23 -32.79
C LEU A 493 21.39 -11.88 -32.48
N ASN A 494 22.37 -12.72 -32.86
CA ASN A 494 23.80 -12.40 -32.70
C ASN A 494 24.20 -11.26 -33.65
N ASN A 495 23.78 -11.34 -34.91
CA ASN A 495 24.01 -10.27 -35.87
C ASN A 495 23.35 -8.95 -35.41
N TRP A 496 22.14 -9.00 -34.87
CA TRP A 496 21.49 -7.80 -34.33
C TRP A 496 22.22 -7.25 -33.11
N ALA A 497 22.72 -8.10 -32.23
CA ALA A 497 23.52 -7.67 -31.08
C ALA A 497 24.83 -6.97 -31.51
N GLU A 498 25.45 -7.41 -32.60
CA GLU A 498 26.64 -6.76 -33.18
C GLU A 498 26.30 -5.38 -33.78
N ARG A 499 25.24 -5.32 -34.59
CA ARG A 499 24.82 -4.09 -35.32
C ARG A 499 24.28 -2.99 -34.41
N THR A 500 23.88 -3.31 -33.19
CA THR A 500 23.28 -2.39 -32.21
C THR A 500 24.28 -1.92 -31.15
N GLU A 501 25.54 -1.79 -31.49
CA GLU A 501 26.56 -1.24 -30.60
C GLU A 501 26.14 0.15 -30.06
N GLY A 502 26.30 0.37 -28.77
CA GLY A 502 25.90 1.62 -28.10
C GLY A 502 24.38 1.82 -27.90
N TRP A 503 23.57 0.79 -28.17
CA TRP A 503 22.13 0.84 -27.89
C TRP A 503 21.82 0.43 -26.46
N SER A 504 20.86 1.13 -25.83
CA SER A 504 20.38 0.80 -24.52
C SER A 504 19.40 -0.39 -24.54
N GLY A 505 19.08 -0.96 -23.38
CA GLY A 505 18.07 -2.00 -23.26
C GLY A 505 16.69 -1.55 -23.77
N ALA A 506 16.34 -0.30 -23.55
CA ALA A 506 15.09 0.28 -24.06
C ALA A 506 15.06 0.40 -25.58
N ASP A 507 16.20 0.75 -26.22
CA ASP A 507 16.31 0.80 -27.67
C ASP A 507 16.14 -0.59 -28.29
N LEU A 508 16.72 -1.63 -27.67
CA LEU A 508 16.62 -3.02 -28.13
C LEU A 508 15.20 -3.58 -27.98
N ALA A 509 14.52 -3.22 -26.90
CA ALA A 509 13.11 -3.54 -26.70
C ALA A 509 12.24 -2.87 -27.77
N LEU A 510 12.54 -1.60 -28.10
CA LEU A 510 11.84 -0.86 -29.13
C LEU A 510 12.08 -1.45 -30.52
N LEU A 511 13.33 -1.86 -30.84
CA LEU A 511 13.67 -2.56 -32.09
C LEU A 511 12.82 -3.82 -32.25
N SER A 512 12.80 -4.67 -31.23
CA SER A 512 12.03 -5.91 -31.25
C SER A 512 10.52 -5.66 -31.40
N ASN A 513 9.99 -4.60 -30.77
CA ASN A 513 8.58 -4.22 -30.91
C ASN A 513 8.26 -3.67 -32.29
N ARG A 514 9.13 -2.82 -32.86
CA ARG A 514 8.97 -2.28 -34.21
C ARG A 514 9.05 -3.37 -35.28
N ALA A 515 9.95 -4.34 -35.13
CA ALA A 515 10.03 -5.51 -36.01
C ALA A 515 8.71 -6.33 -35.99
N ALA A 516 8.13 -6.54 -34.82
CA ALA A 516 6.84 -7.21 -34.71
C ALA A 516 5.71 -6.41 -35.40
N ILE A 517 5.69 -5.10 -35.24
CA ILE A 517 4.72 -4.22 -35.92
C ILE A 517 4.91 -4.26 -37.45
N ALA A 518 6.17 -4.26 -37.93
CA ALA A 518 6.47 -4.38 -39.37
C ALA A 518 5.96 -5.72 -39.94
N ALA A 519 6.17 -6.82 -39.22
CA ALA A 519 5.61 -8.13 -39.57
C ALA A 519 4.10 -8.12 -39.67
N ILE A 520 3.40 -7.49 -38.73
CA ILE A 520 1.93 -7.34 -38.76
C ILE A 520 1.49 -6.51 -39.98
N ARG A 521 2.19 -5.41 -40.29
CA ARG A 521 1.89 -4.58 -41.46
C ARG A 521 2.08 -5.39 -42.76
N ARG A 522 3.17 -6.11 -42.89
CA ARG A 522 3.47 -6.98 -44.04
C ARG A 522 2.40 -8.08 -44.21
N HIS A 523 2.00 -8.71 -43.10
CA HIS A 523 0.96 -9.75 -43.11
C HIS A 523 -0.39 -9.19 -43.56
N ARG A 524 -0.80 -8.01 -43.07
CA ARG A 524 -2.02 -7.33 -43.49
C ARG A 524 -2.00 -6.86 -44.95
N ALA A 525 -0.88 -6.37 -45.42
CA ALA A 525 -0.73 -5.95 -46.81
C ALA A 525 -0.77 -7.12 -47.82
N GLY A 526 -0.37 -8.32 -47.39
CA GLY A 526 -0.49 -9.55 -48.20
C GLY A 526 -1.90 -10.17 -48.20
N ALA A 527 -2.79 -9.73 -47.33
CA ALA A 527 -4.22 -10.09 -47.33
C ALA A 527 -4.97 -9.11 -48.26
N VAL A 528 -4.98 -9.37 -49.57
CA VAL A 528 -5.76 -8.60 -50.55
C VAL A 528 -7.25 -8.77 -50.23
N PRO A 529 -8.06 -7.71 -50.07
CA PRO A 529 -9.50 -7.85 -49.96
C PRO A 529 -10.06 -8.23 -51.33
N VAL A 530 -10.46 -9.48 -51.50
CA VAL A 530 -11.27 -9.88 -52.64
C VAL A 530 -12.69 -9.32 -52.39
N SER A 531 -13.05 -8.32 -53.15
CA SER A 531 -14.42 -7.80 -53.23
C SER A 531 -15.32 -8.89 -53.81
N GLY A 532 -16.16 -9.52 -52.98
CA GLY A 532 -17.18 -10.49 -53.42
C GLY A 532 -17.56 -11.41 -52.27
N THR A 533 -18.86 -11.34 -51.97
CA THR A 533 -19.58 -12.18 -51.01
C THR A 533 -19.28 -13.68 -51.19
N GLU A 534 -18.39 -14.21 -50.37
CA GLU A 534 -18.34 -15.62 -49.97
C GLU A 534 -17.28 -15.72 -48.83
N SER A 535 -17.62 -16.43 -47.78
CA SER A 535 -16.77 -16.69 -46.61
C SER A 535 -15.48 -17.35 -47.04
N VAL A 536 -14.44 -16.60 -47.30
CA VAL A 536 -13.11 -17.12 -47.55
C VAL A 536 -12.51 -17.45 -46.20
N VAL A 537 -12.39 -18.76 -45.94
CA VAL A 537 -11.46 -19.30 -44.95
C VAL A 537 -10.07 -18.84 -45.37
N VAL A 538 -9.59 -17.73 -44.79
CA VAL A 538 -8.19 -17.32 -44.91
C VAL A 538 -7.38 -18.43 -44.24
N GLU A 539 -6.68 -19.24 -45.04
CA GLU A 539 -5.58 -20.03 -44.52
C GLU A 539 -4.72 -19.10 -43.69
N ALA A 540 -4.74 -19.29 -42.38
CA ALA A 540 -3.94 -18.51 -41.43
C ALA A 540 -2.48 -18.82 -41.73
N LYS A 541 -1.86 -18.11 -42.69
CA LYS A 541 -0.40 -18.08 -42.82
C LYS A 541 0.10 -17.63 -41.47
N THR A 542 0.83 -18.50 -40.79
CA THR A 542 1.39 -18.23 -39.46
C THR A 542 2.20 -16.95 -39.53
N LEU A 543 1.81 -15.94 -38.73
CA LEU A 543 2.54 -14.67 -38.64
C LEU A 543 3.94 -14.96 -38.08
N LEU A 544 4.97 -14.76 -38.88
CA LEU A 544 6.38 -14.88 -38.49
C LEU A 544 7.08 -13.52 -38.66
N ILE A 545 7.88 -13.15 -37.67
CA ILE A 545 8.76 -11.98 -37.75
C ILE A 545 10.04 -12.38 -38.47
N GLN A 546 10.34 -11.76 -39.60
CA GLN A 546 11.44 -12.09 -40.46
C GLN A 546 12.62 -11.11 -40.30
N GLN A 547 13.79 -11.48 -40.79
CA GLN A 547 14.98 -10.62 -40.82
C GLN A 547 14.71 -9.27 -41.50
N ALA A 548 13.89 -9.26 -42.56
CA ALA A 548 13.49 -8.03 -43.26
C ALA A 548 12.69 -7.06 -42.37
N ASP A 549 11.85 -7.57 -41.47
CA ASP A 549 11.08 -6.75 -40.52
C ASP A 549 12.00 -6.07 -39.50
N PHE A 550 13.02 -6.80 -39.00
CA PHE A 550 14.08 -6.23 -38.16
C PHE A 550 14.91 -5.18 -38.89
N LEU A 551 15.24 -5.41 -40.16
CA LEU A 551 16.01 -4.45 -40.97
C LEU A 551 15.23 -3.15 -41.14
N GLN A 552 13.95 -3.23 -41.49
CA GLN A 552 13.08 -2.05 -41.60
C GLN A 552 13.01 -1.28 -40.30
N ALA A 553 12.79 -1.97 -39.19
CA ALA A 553 12.71 -1.37 -37.86
C ALA A 553 14.04 -0.69 -37.48
N PHE A 554 15.15 -1.33 -37.73
CA PHE A 554 16.49 -0.80 -37.47
C PHE A 554 16.77 0.48 -38.27
N GLU A 555 16.46 0.51 -39.57
CA GLU A 555 16.64 1.70 -40.40
C GLU A 555 15.78 2.88 -39.96
N GLU A 556 14.52 2.61 -39.53
CA GLU A 556 13.64 3.64 -38.98
C GLU A 556 14.24 4.25 -37.71
N LEU A 557 14.68 3.42 -36.76
CA LEU A 557 15.23 3.85 -35.48
C LEU A 557 16.61 4.51 -35.63
N HIS A 558 17.44 3.98 -36.51
CA HIS A 558 18.78 4.53 -36.77
C HIS A 558 18.71 5.94 -37.36
N ARG A 559 17.79 6.20 -38.29
CA ARG A 559 17.50 7.55 -38.81
C ARG A 559 17.02 8.51 -37.71
N GLN A 560 16.16 8.06 -36.83
CA GLN A 560 15.69 8.89 -35.71
C GLN A 560 16.81 9.28 -34.75
N ARG A 561 17.76 8.36 -34.47
CA ARG A 561 18.93 8.65 -33.64
C ARG A 561 19.95 9.58 -34.25
N GLN A 562 20.05 9.65 -35.58
CA GLN A 562 20.97 10.58 -36.27
C GLN A 562 20.40 11.98 -36.43
N SER A 563 19.08 12.13 -36.32
CA SER A 563 18.35 13.42 -36.44
C SER A 563 18.07 14.12 -35.10
N GLY A 564 18.33 13.50 -33.96
CA GLY A 564 18.18 14.04 -32.60
C GLY A 564 19.52 14.15 -31.89
#